data_003fa52a9d51e549577355d7eeb18ca0
#
_entry.id   003fa52a9d51e549577355d7eeb18ca0
#
_cell.length_a   1.000
_cell.length_b   1.000
_cell.length_c   1.000
_cell.angle_alpha   90.00
_cell.angle_beta   90.00
_cell.angle_gamma   90.00
#
_symmetry.space_group_name_H-M   'P 1'
#
loop_
_entity.id
_entity.type
_entity.pdbx_description
1 polymer ?
#
loop_
_entity_poly.entity_id
_entity_poly.type
_entity_poly.pdbx_seq_one_letter_code
_entity_poly.pdbx_strand_id
1 'polypeptide(L)'
;MLKSVAPYIGKYKKYTVIASVLTTLGIIANVAPYFFLYQLILPLTRHQLPDFHFVVVRVLLIFACLAFYAISYTTGLCFSHVSAYNTLKNIRISLKSKLENQPLGNIKEMGTGQIKRVFTDDIDQIELLLAHAIPEGIANLLVPLIVIIAMFIVDWRLALLTLAIIPVGVFAMSMMMKAGMSKMGAYYESAKKMNNTIIEYVNGMEAIKVFNKDGDSFRRFGDAVRGYRDFTLAWYKVCWPWMAVYNSTLPCLAFFTLPIGALLVLNGTIDLSQLLLVLCMSFSIGSSILRALSFGGKIPQLDYKIAELEKMMNGDAIKQGTHGFEGKNYDIEFKDVKFSYKKSAVVEPVETTNEEKSAVVSTSSTTVYSEVLHGINLTLKQGTTTALIGESGSGKSTLAKLLVHFYDLDSGSIKIGGQDITDMSIEALNNQISYVAQEQFLFNTSLYENILIGRPTATREEVLDAAHRAQCDEFLARFPKGIDTMAGDSGKQLSGGERQRISLARAILKNAPVIVLDEATAFMDPENEEKMNAAIAEIVKDKTVIVIAHRLSSIKNADKICVLKAGNVIAEGTHEELMKNCEEFQKLWAASTQAAEWRI
;
A
#
# COMPACT_ATOMS: atom_id res chain seq x y z
N MET A 1 -6.60 7.37 -14.79
CA MET A 1 -6.81 5.95 -14.54
C MET A 1 -6.19 5.03 -15.60
N LEU A 2 -6.76 4.85 -16.83
CA LEU A 2 -6.21 3.93 -17.86
C LEU A 2 -4.79 4.29 -18.29
N LYS A 3 -4.48 5.59 -18.45
CA LYS A 3 -3.13 6.04 -18.80
C LYS A 3 -2.08 5.64 -17.76
N SER A 4 -2.44 5.62 -16.50
CA SER A 4 -1.57 5.26 -15.38
C SER A 4 -1.25 3.77 -15.32
N VAL A 5 -2.22 2.92 -15.71
CA VAL A 5 -2.07 1.46 -15.67
C VAL A 5 -1.50 0.90 -16.98
N ALA A 6 -1.73 1.59 -18.11
CA ALA A 6 -1.32 1.13 -19.46
C ALA A 6 0.17 0.75 -19.60
N PRO A 7 1.15 1.46 -18.98
CA PRO A 7 2.56 1.09 -19.07
C PRO A 7 2.86 -0.30 -18.50
N TYR A 8 2.09 -0.75 -17.49
CA TYR A 8 2.31 -2.03 -16.81
C TYR A 8 1.67 -3.22 -17.53
N ILE A 9 0.77 -2.98 -18.50
CA ILE A 9 0.17 -4.05 -19.32
C ILE A 9 1.24 -4.69 -20.22
N GLY A 10 2.11 -3.90 -20.82
CA GLY A 10 3.22 -4.35 -21.64
C GLY A 10 2.80 -5.33 -22.74
N LYS A 11 3.50 -6.47 -22.84
CA LYS A 11 3.24 -7.52 -23.86
C LYS A 11 1.87 -8.21 -23.73
N TYR A 12 1.19 -8.05 -22.59
CA TYR A 12 -0.11 -8.69 -22.33
C TYR A 12 -1.29 -7.93 -22.94
N LYS A 13 -1.08 -6.75 -23.54
CA LYS A 13 -2.10 -5.98 -24.26
C LYS A 13 -2.85 -6.81 -25.30
N LYS A 14 -2.17 -7.72 -25.99
CA LYS A 14 -2.78 -8.62 -26.98
C LYS A 14 -3.88 -9.50 -26.36
N TYR A 15 -3.70 -9.98 -25.12
CA TYR A 15 -4.70 -10.80 -24.43
C TYR A 15 -5.93 -9.99 -24.04
N THR A 16 -5.77 -8.72 -23.65
CA THR A 16 -6.90 -7.81 -23.41
C THR A 16 -7.72 -7.58 -24.69
N VAL A 17 -7.05 -7.42 -25.84
CA VAL A 17 -7.75 -7.24 -27.14
C VAL A 17 -8.49 -8.53 -27.52
N ILE A 18 -7.84 -9.70 -27.44
CA ILE A 18 -8.47 -11.00 -27.72
C ILE A 18 -9.68 -11.21 -26.79
N ALA A 19 -9.54 -10.90 -25.50
CA ALA A 19 -10.62 -10.98 -24.52
C ALA A 19 -11.81 -10.11 -24.95
N SER A 20 -11.57 -8.85 -25.29
CA SER A 20 -12.62 -7.90 -25.73
C SER A 20 -13.33 -8.38 -26.99
N VAL A 21 -12.61 -8.95 -27.94
CA VAL A 21 -13.20 -9.53 -29.18
C VAL A 21 -14.05 -10.73 -28.85
N LEU A 22 -13.51 -11.70 -28.10
CA LEU A 22 -14.22 -12.93 -27.75
C LEU A 22 -15.47 -12.68 -26.88
N THR A 23 -15.38 -11.78 -25.90
CA THR A 23 -16.53 -11.41 -25.08
C THR A 23 -17.59 -10.69 -25.90
N THR A 24 -17.21 -9.82 -26.84
CA THR A 24 -18.14 -9.13 -27.73
C THR A 24 -18.85 -10.13 -28.66
N LEU A 25 -18.10 -11.05 -29.30
CA LEU A 25 -18.69 -12.09 -30.13
C LEU A 25 -19.62 -13.01 -29.31
N GLY A 26 -19.24 -13.35 -28.10
CA GLY A 26 -20.09 -14.10 -27.18
C GLY A 26 -21.41 -13.38 -26.89
N ILE A 27 -21.36 -12.09 -26.53
CA ILE A 27 -22.59 -11.32 -26.23
C ILE A 27 -23.46 -11.14 -27.48
N ILE A 28 -22.88 -10.96 -28.67
CA ILE A 28 -23.64 -10.98 -29.94
C ILE A 28 -24.36 -12.30 -30.11
N ALA A 29 -23.68 -13.43 -29.90
CA ALA A 29 -24.29 -14.76 -29.98
C ALA A 29 -25.40 -14.96 -28.94
N ASN A 30 -25.33 -14.32 -27.78
CA ASN A 30 -26.37 -14.33 -26.75
C ASN A 30 -27.63 -13.55 -27.17
N VAL A 31 -27.53 -12.64 -28.14
CA VAL A 31 -28.68 -11.90 -28.70
C VAL A 31 -29.42 -12.74 -29.76
N ALA A 32 -28.72 -13.55 -30.54
CA ALA A 32 -29.28 -14.33 -31.63
C ALA A 32 -30.47 -15.26 -31.24
N PRO A 33 -30.50 -15.89 -30.06
CA PRO A 33 -31.65 -16.69 -29.59
C PRO A 33 -32.97 -15.94 -29.60
N TYR A 34 -32.97 -14.65 -29.32
CA TYR A 34 -34.21 -13.86 -29.33
C TYR A 34 -34.80 -13.69 -30.74
N PHE A 35 -33.92 -13.64 -31.75
CA PHE A 35 -34.37 -13.63 -33.16
C PHE A 35 -34.94 -15.01 -33.57
N PHE A 36 -34.36 -16.12 -33.15
CA PHE A 36 -34.93 -17.44 -33.42
C PHE A 36 -36.22 -17.67 -32.63
N LEU A 37 -36.33 -17.15 -31.41
CA LEU A 37 -37.55 -17.15 -30.63
C LEU A 37 -38.68 -16.39 -31.36
N TYR A 38 -38.38 -15.20 -31.91
CA TYR A 38 -39.30 -14.48 -32.75
C TYR A 38 -39.81 -15.33 -33.93
N GLN A 39 -38.89 -16.03 -34.64
CA GLN A 39 -39.27 -16.91 -35.76
C GLN A 39 -40.18 -18.08 -35.33
N LEU A 40 -40.06 -18.57 -34.08
CA LEU A 40 -40.93 -19.60 -33.54
C LEU A 40 -42.32 -19.08 -33.19
N ILE A 41 -42.44 -17.85 -32.68
CA ILE A 41 -43.71 -17.24 -32.25
C ILE A 41 -44.52 -16.72 -33.48
N LEU A 42 -43.87 -16.22 -34.50
CA LEU A 42 -44.50 -15.57 -35.64
C LEU A 42 -45.56 -16.43 -36.35
N PRO A 43 -45.32 -17.73 -36.67
CA PRO A 43 -46.37 -18.58 -37.29
C PRO A 43 -47.61 -18.75 -36.41
N LEU A 44 -47.40 -18.84 -35.09
CA LEU A 44 -48.50 -18.99 -34.13
C LEU A 44 -49.46 -17.76 -34.15
N THR A 45 -48.94 -16.56 -34.32
CA THR A 45 -49.76 -15.34 -34.43
C THR A 45 -50.56 -15.27 -35.72
N ARG A 46 -50.18 -16.07 -36.72
CA ARG A 46 -50.87 -16.20 -38.01
C ARG A 46 -51.79 -17.43 -38.07
N HIS A 47 -52.05 -18.04 -36.93
CA HIS A 47 -52.84 -19.31 -36.81
C HIS A 47 -52.24 -20.46 -37.66
N GLN A 48 -50.94 -20.43 -37.90
CA GLN A 48 -50.23 -21.48 -38.64
C GLN A 48 -49.45 -22.33 -37.61
N LEU A 49 -49.64 -23.63 -37.67
CA LEU A 49 -48.81 -24.55 -36.86
C LEU A 49 -47.50 -24.79 -37.60
N PRO A 50 -46.35 -24.43 -36.99
CA PRO A 50 -45.05 -24.66 -37.62
C PRO A 50 -44.78 -26.15 -37.72
N ASP A 51 -44.11 -26.57 -38.82
CA ASP A 51 -43.65 -27.93 -38.99
C ASP A 51 -42.67 -28.35 -37.90
N PHE A 52 -42.69 -29.63 -37.52
CA PHE A 52 -41.85 -30.18 -36.50
C PHE A 52 -40.35 -29.94 -36.81
N HIS A 53 -39.95 -30.18 -38.05
CA HIS A 53 -38.57 -29.94 -38.50
C HIS A 53 -38.17 -28.46 -38.34
N PHE A 54 -39.06 -27.54 -38.68
CA PHE A 54 -38.82 -26.11 -38.49
C PHE A 54 -38.56 -25.77 -37.02
N VAL A 55 -39.36 -26.28 -36.10
CA VAL A 55 -39.22 -26.06 -34.65
C VAL A 55 -37.89 -26.63 -34.14
N VAL A 56 -37.58 -27.87 -34.48
CA VAL A 56 -36.35 -28.56 -34.07
C VAL A 56 -35.12 -27.77 -34.53
N VAL A 57 -35.07 -27.36 -35.78
CA VAL A 57 -33.92 -26.57 -36.32
C VAL A 57 -33.72 -25.28 -35.54
N ARG A 58 -34.80 -24.51 -35.22
CA ARG A 58 -34.70 -23.25 -34.47
C ARG A 58 -34.25 -23.49 -33.03
N VAL A 59 -34.74 -24.53 -32.37
CA VAL A 59 -34.31 -24.90 -31.02
C VAL A 59 -32.83 -25.29 -31.01
N LEU A 60 -32.38 -26.07 -32.00
CA LEU A 60 -30.95 -26.42 -32.14
C LEU A 60 -30.07 -25.20 -32.41
N LEU A 61 -30.54 -24.23 -33.20
CA LEU A 61 -29.83 -22.97 -33.45
C LEU A 61 -29.74 -22.11 -32.18
N ILE A 62 -30.80 -22.04 -31.38
CA ILE A 62 -30.78 -21.37 -30.06
C ILE A 62 -29.73 -22.03 -29.17
N PHE A 63 -29.74 -23.37 -29.09
CA PHE A 63 -28.77 -24.12 -28.30
C PHE A 63 -27.33 -23.88 -28.78
N ALA A 64 -27.08 -23.92 -30.10
CA ALA A 64 -25.78 -23.65 -30.69
C ALA A 64 -25.26 -22.24 -30.37
N CYS A 65 -26.14 -21.23 -30.45
CA CYS A 65 -25.79 -19.84 -30.09
C CYS A 65 -25.45 -19.69 -28.61
N LEU A 66 -26.21 -20.33 -27.72
CA LEU A 66 -25.93 -20.31 -26.28
C LEU A 66 -24.65 -21.06 -25.93
N ALA A 67 -24.38 -22.19 -26.60
CA ALA A 67 -23.11 -22.92 -26.45
C ALA A 67 -21.91 -22.10 -26.94
N PHE A 68 -22.05 -21.45 -28.09
CA PHE A 68 -21.01 -20.54 -28.61
C PHE A 68 -20.78 -19.35 -27.69
N TYR A 69 -21.87 -18.75 -27.17
CA TYR A 69 -21.79 -17.70 -26.14
C TYR A 69 -20.99 -18.17 -24.93
N ALA A 70 -21.37 -19.31 -24.36
CA ALA A 70 -20.71 -19.83 -23.17
C ALA A 70 -19.20 -20.05 -23.40
N ILE A 71 -18.84 -20.68 -24.51
CA ILE A 71 -17.43 -20.97 -24.86
C ILE A 71 -16.64 -19.67 -25.12
N SER A 72 -17.15 -18.79 -26.00
CA SER A 72 -16.47 -17.55 -26.37
C SER A 72 -16.32 -16.61 -25.19
N TYR A 73 -17.39 -16.42 -24.41
CA TYR A 73 -17.39 -15.53 -23.25
C TYR A 73 -16.42 -16.01 -22.18
N THR A 74 -16.48 -17.32 -21.81
CA THR A 74 -15.59 -17.90 -20.81
C THR A 74 -14.13 -17.86 -21.26
N THR A 75 -13.85 -18.21 -22.50
CA THR A 75 -12.49 -18.14 -23.07
C THR A 75 -11.98 -16.70 -23.09
N GLY A 76 -12.84 -15.75 -23.45
CA GLY A 76 -12.53 -14.31 -23.39
C GLY A 76 -12.16 -13.86 -21.98
N LEU A 77 -12.93 -14.27 -20.95
CA LEU A 77 -12.61 -13.97 -19.55
C LEU A 77 -11.29 -14.62 -19.11
N CYS A 78 -10.99 -15.85 -19.52
CA CYS A 78 -9.70 -16.48 -19.22
C CYS A 78 -8.52 -15.61 -19.72
N PHE A 79 -8.56 -15.17 -20.98
CA PHE A 79 -7.53 -14.27 -21.52
C PHE A 79 -7.47 -12.93 -20.80
N SER A 80 -8.62 -12.39 -20.41
CA SER A 80 -8.71 -11.16 -19.64
C SER A 80 -8.01 -11.28 -18.28
N HIS A 81 -8.29 -12.33 -17.52
CA HIS A 81 -7.63 -12.59 -16.24
C HIS A 81 -6.13 -12.82 -16.38
N VAL A 82 -5.67 -13.53 -17.44
CA VAL A 82 -4.25 -13.69 -17.73
C VAL A 82 -3.57 -12.33 -17.93
N SER A 83 -4.22 -11.41 -18.65
CA SER A 83 -3.70 -10.05 -18.83
C SER A 83 -3.71 -9.28 -17.52
N ALA A 84 -4.82 -9.31 -16.77
CA ALA A 84 -4.98 -8.60 -15.52
C ALA A 84 -3.94 -9.00 -14.48
N TYR A 85 -3.84 -10.29 -14.12
CA TYR A 85 -2.90 -10.75 -13.08
C TYR A 85 -1.43 -10.51 -13.44
N ASN A 86 -1.05 -10.62 -14.72
CA ASN A 86 0.30 -10.25 -15.14
C ASN A 86 0.55 -8.75 -15.02
N THR A 87 -0.45 -7.92 -15.28
CA THR A 87 -0.37 -6.46 -15.09
C THR A 87 -0.24 -6.12 -13.60
N LEU A 88 -1.06 -6.73 -12.73
CA LEU A 88 -0.97 -6.54 -11.27
C LEU A 88 0.39 -6.96 -10.72
N LYS A 89 0.95 -8.09 -11.22
CA LYS A 89 2.32 -8.49 -10.89
C LYS A 89 3.33 -7.40 -11.27
N ASN A 90 3.24 -6.86 -12.48
CA ASN A 90 4.15 -5.81 -12.95
C ASN A 90 4.04 -4.53 -12.11
N ILE A 91 2.82 -4.15 -11.72
CA ILE A 91 2.58 -3.01 -10.82
C ILE A 91 3.25 -3.26 -9.47
N ARG A 92 3.10 -4.45 -8.86
CA ARG A 92 3.72 -4.79 -7.57
C ARG A 92 5.24 -4.75 -7.64
N ILE A 93 5.84 -5.29 -8.70
CA ILE A 93 7.30 -5.26 -8.90
C ILE A 93 7.79 -3.81 -9.04
N SER A 94 7.07 -2.99 -9.82
CA SER A 94 7.41 -1.59 -10.00
C SER A 94 7.25 -0.79 -8.70
N LEU A 95 6.17 -1.02 -7.95
CA LEU A 95 5.95 -0.39 -6.65
C LEU A 95 7.07 -0.75 -5.66
N LYS A 96 7.44 -2.06 -5.58
CA LYS A 96 8.58 -2.50 -4.78
C LYS A 96 9.85 -1.71 -5.11
N SER A 97 10.23 -1.69 -6.39
CA SER A 97 11.45 -1.00 -6.85
C SER A 97 11.40 0.51 -6.57
N LYS A 98 10.22 1.14 -6.72
CA LYS A 98 10.05 2.57 -6.41
C LYS A 98 10.19 2.86 -4.92
N LEU A 99 9.62 2.01 -4.04
CA LEU A 99 9.75 2.16 -2.60
C LEU A 99 11.19 1.95 -2.12
N GLU A 100 11.91 0.99 -2.69
CA GLU A 100 13.32 0.72 -2.34
C GLU A 100 14.23 1.92 -2.64
N ASN A 101 13.86 2.77 -3.59
CA ASN A 101 14.61 3.96 -3.97
C ASN A 101 14.13 5.25 -3.26
N GLN A 102 13.18 5.17 -2.33
CA GLN A 102 12.71 6.33 -1.57
C GLN A 102 13.42 6.44 -0.22
N PRO A 103 13.57 7.66 0.33
CA PRO A 103 14.06 7.86 1.69
C PRO A 103 13.21 7.08 2.70
N LEU A 104 13.85 6.48 3.71
CA LEU A 104 13.18 5.69 4.75
C LEU A 104 12.10 6.51 5.50
N GLY A 105 12.26 7.84 5.55
CA GLY A 105 11.27 8.75 6.12
C GLY A 105 9.92 8.64 5.44
N ASN A 106 9.89 8.69 4.12
CA ASN A 106 8.66 8.57 3.34
C ASN A 106 7.94 7.25 3.61
N ILE A 107 8.71 6.15 3.73
CA ILE A 107 8.18 4.81 4.02
C ILE A 107 7.58 4.76 5.43
N LYS A 108 8.25 5.37 6.42
CA LYS A 108 7.77 5.43 7.80
C LYS A 108 6.52 6.30 7.95
N GLU A 109 6.47 7.44 7.27
CA GLU A 109 5.29 8.31 7.25
C GLU A 109 4.05 7.62 6.67
N MET A 110 4.21 6.88 5.57
CA MET A 110 3.14 6.09 4.98
C MET A 110 2.61 5.00 5.93
N GLY A 111 3.49 4.46 6.75
CA GLY A 111 3.17 3.38 7.68
C GLY A 111 2.98 2.02 7.01
N THR A 112 3.39 0.96 7.71
CA THR A 112 3.37 -0.43 7.20
C THR A 112 1.97 -0.91 6.83
N GLY A 113 0.95 -0.47 7.56
CA GLY A 113 -0.45 -0.83 7.31
C GLY A 113 -0.98 -0.28 5.98
N GLN A 114 -0.65 0.97 5.64
CA GLN A 114 -1.06 1.56 4.36
C GLN A 114 -0.32 0.91 3.20
N ILE A 115 0.99 0.70 3.32
CA ILE A 115 1.79 0.03 2.29
C ILE A 115 1.25 -1.38 2.04
N LYS A 116 1.01 -2.18 3.11
CA LYS A 116 0.41 -3.50 3.00
C LYS A 116 -0.93 -3.45 2.25
N ARG A 117 -1.85 -2.55 2.64
CA ARG A 117 -3.16 -2.39 2.00
C ARG A 117 -3.03 -2.13 0.50
N VAL A 118 -2.10 -1.26 0.10
CA VAL A 118 -1.89 -0.97 -1.33
C VAL A 118 -1.39 -2.21 -2.07
N PHE A 119 -0.42 -2.96 -1.51
CA PHE A 119 0.11 -4.18 -2.13
C PHE A 119 -0.92 -5.31 -2.25
N THR A 120 -1.80 -5.47 -1.26
CA THR A 120 -2.79 -6.57 -1.22
C THR A 120 -4.13 -6.14 -1.81
N ASP A 121 -4.76 -5.11 -1.25
CA ASP A 121 -6.18 -4.83 -1.49
C ASP A 121 -6.41 -3.84 -2.64
N ASP A 122 -5.65 -2.74 -2.68
CA ASP A 122 -5.90 -1.66 -3.65
C ASP A 122 -5.44 -2.07 -5.05
N ILE A 123 -4.29 -2.73 -5.18
CA ILE A 123 -3.82 -3.27 -6.46
C ILE A 123 -4.77 -4.37 -6.95
N ASP A 124 -5.28 -5.27 -6.07
CA ASP A 124 -6.21 -6.31 -6.49
C ASP A 124 -7.53 -5.75 -7.03
N GLN A 125 -7.99 -4.61 -6.54
CA GLN A 125 -9.19 -3.98 -7.09
C GLN A 125 -9.00 -3.42 -8.52
N ILE A 126 -7.77 -3.20 -8.97
CA ILE A 126 -7.48 -2.85 -10.37
C ILE A 126 -7.83 -4.01 -11.32
N GLU A 127 -7.87 -5.26 -10.81
CA GLU A 127 -8.35 -6.41 -11.57
C GLU A 127 -9.73 -6.16 -12.16
N LEU A 128 -10.66 -5.60 -11.36
CA LEU A 128 -12.02 -5.32 -11.82
C LEU A 128 -12.04 -4.43 -13.08
N LEU A 129 -11.10 -3.49 -13.17
CA LEU A 129 -10.95 -2.64 -14.36
C LEU A 129 -10.44 -3.45 -15.55
N LEU A 130 -9.36 -4.21 -15.34
CA LEU A 130 -8.63 -4.89 -16.42
C LEU A 130 -9.33 -6.15 -16.89
N ALA A 131 -9.86 -6.96 -15.96
CA ALA A 131 -10.46 -8.24 -16.26
C ALA A 131 -11.92 -8.13 -16.71
N HIS A 132 -12.65 -7.15 -16.20
CA HIS A 132 -14.10 -7.05 -16.41
C HIS A 132 -14.52 -5.74 -17.09
N ALA A 133 -14.17 -4.56 -16.50
CA ALA A 133 -14.71 -3.30 -17.01
C ALA A 133 -14.27 -2.98 -18.45
N ILE A 134 -13.05 -3.35 -18.86
CA ILE A 134 -12.58 -3.12 -20.22
C ILE A 134 -13.24 -4.12 -21.21
N PRO A 135 -13.06 -5.46 -21.08
CA PRO A 135 -13.59 -6.38 -22.08
C PRO A 135 -15.12 -6.46 -22.08
N GLU A 136 -15.73 -6.59 -20.91
CA GLU A 136 -17.18 -6.67 -20.78
C GLU A 136 -17.84 -5.30 -21.00
N GLY A 137 -17.22 -4.20 -20.56
CA GLY A 137 -17.73 -2.85 -20.76
C GLY A 137 -17.84 -2.49 -22.23
N ILE A 138 -16.82 -2.80 -23.04
CA ILE A 138 -16.87 -2.61 -24.50
C ILE A 138 -18.02 -3.40 -25.10
N ALA A 139 -18.14 -4.68 -24.77
CA ALA A 139 -19.18 -5.56 -25.30
C ALA A 139 -20.59 -5.13 -24.87
N ASN A 140 -20.78 -4.78 -23.58
CA ASN A 140 -22.07 -4.34 -23.05
C ASN A 140 -22.49 -2.93 -23.49
N LEU A 141 -21.62 -2.15 -24.13
CA LEU A 141 -21.96 -0.88 -24.80
C LEU A 141 -22.21 -1.08 -26.29
N LEU A 142 -21.33 -1.83 -26.97
CA LEU A 142 -21.38 -2.00 -28.43
C LEU A 142 -22.58 -2.84 -28.85
N VAL A 143 -22.89 -3.94 -28.17
CA VAL A 143 -23.98 -4.84 -28.58
C VAL A 143 -25.36 -4.21 -28.44
N PRO A 144 -25.73 -3.55 -27.32
CA PRO A 144 -26.99 -2.78 -27.28
C PRO A 144 -27.08 -1.73 -28.36
N LEU A 145 -26.01 -1.02 -28.69
CA LEU A 145 -26.00 -0.03 -29.77
C LEU A 145 -26.36 -0.66 -31.12
N ILE A 146 -25.77 -1.81 -31.45
CA ILE A 146 -26.07 -2.55 -32.69
C ILE A 146 -27.54 -2.97 -32.71
N VAL A 147 -28.06 -3.51 -31.59
CA VAL A 147 -29.45 -3.96 -31.50
C VAL A 147 -30.42 -2.77 -31.59
N ILE A 148 -30.12 -1.62 -30.97
CA ILE A 148 -30.92 -0.40 -31.09
C ILE A 148 -30.96 0.07 -32.54
N ILE A 149 -29.84 0.09 -33.27
CA ILE A 149 -29.81 0.43 -34.70
C ILE A 149 -30.70 -0.54 -35.49
N ALA A 150 -30.63 -1.85 -35.20
CA ALA A 150 -31.51 -2.82 -35.86
C ALA A 150 -33.00 -2.58 -35.56
N MET A 151 -33.36 -2.18 -34.33
CA MET A 151 -34.73 -1.80 -33.96
C MET A 151 -35.22 -0.61 -34.79
N PHE A 152 -34.39 0.41 -35.02
CA PHE A 152 -34.74 1.56 -35.86
C PHE A 152 -34.98 1.18 -37.33
N ILE A 153 -34.28 0.15 -37.83
CA ILE A 153 -34.50 -0.39 -39.19
C ILE A 153 -35.85 -1.11 -39.27
N VAL A 154 -36.26 -1.81 -38.18
CA VAL A 154 -37.57 -2.53 -38.16
C VAL A 154 -38.72 -1.54 -38.08
N ASP A 155 -38.76 -0.66 -37.10
CA ASP A 155 -39.71 0.45 -36.97
C ASP A 155 -39.18 1.48 -35.97
N TRP A 156 -39.03 2.73 -36.43
CA TRP A 156 -38.48 3.81 -35.62
C TRP A 156 -39.38 4.20 -34.43
N ARG A 157 -40.69 4.02 -34.52
CA ARG A 157 -41.67 4.34 -33.45
C ARG A 157 -41.50 3.37 -32.31
N LEU A 158 -41.41 2.08 -32.62
CA LEU A 158 -41.18 1.04 -31.61
C LEU A 158 -39.80 1.17 -30.96
N ALA A 159 -38.77 1.53 -31.73
CA ALA A 159 -37.45 1.81 -31.21
C ALA A 159 -37.46 2.97 -30.21
N LEU A 160 -38.14 4.09 -30.55
CA LEU A 160 -38.28 5.23 -29.63
C LEU A 160 -39.06 4.86 -28.36
N LEU A 161 -40.13 4.06 -28.46
CA LEU A 161 -40.89 3.59 -27.32
C LEU A 161 -40.04 2.70 -26.38
N THR A 162 -39.18 1.87 -26.98
CA THR A 162 -38.24 1.03 -26.23
C THR A 162 -37.20 1.89 -25.50
N LEU A 163 -36.70 2.93 -26.13
CA LEU A 163 -35.71 3.84 -25.52
C LEU A 163 -36.34 4.82 -24.52
N ALA A 164 -37.65 5.07 -24.55
CA ALA A 164 -38.33 6.05 -23.69
C ALA A 164 -38.18 5.77 -22.19
N ILE A 165 -37.95 4.53 -21.78
CA ILE A 165 -37.71 4.16 -20.37
C ILE A 165 -36.29 4.45 -19.90
N ILE A 166 -35.30 4.51 -20.81
CA ILE A 166 -33.89 4.71 -20.47
C ILE A 166 -33.64 6.04 -19.73
N PRO A 167 -34.19 7.20 -20.20
CA PRO A 167 -34.05 8.45 -19.46
C PRO A 167 -34.54 8.38 -18.02
N VAL A 168 -35.60 7.61 -17.73
CA VAL A 168 -36.10 7.43 -16.35
C VAL A 168 -35.09 6.67 -15.51
N GLY A 169 -34.52 5.58 -16.03
CA GLY A 169 -33.49 4.81 -15.35
C GLY A 169 -32.19 5.59 -15.13
N VAL A 170 -31.74 6.33 -16.17
CA VAL A 170 -30.56 7.20 -16.11
C VAL A 170 -30.75 8.34 -15.10
N PHE A 171 -31.92 8.97 -15.10
CA PHE A 171 -32.28 10.00 -14.12
C PHE A 171 -32.22 9.43 -12.69
N ALA A 172 -32.86 8.30 -12.46
CA ALA A 172 -32.84 7.65 -11.14
C ALA A 172 -31.41 7.29 -10.70
N MET A 173 -30.58 6.77 -11.60
CA MET A 173 -29.17 6.50 -11.35
C MET A 173 -28.40 7.78 -11.02
N SER A 174 -28.62 8.86 -11.76
CA SER A 174 -27.97 10.14 -11.53
C SER A 174 -28.33 10.72 -10.14
N MET A 175 -29.60 10.61 -9.76
CA MET A 175 -30.06 11.04 -8.42
C MET A 175 -29.46 10.18 -7.32
N MET A 176 -29.37 8.88 -7.52
CA MET A 176 -28.68 7.97 -6.58
C MET A 176 -27.20 8.33 -6.45
N MET A 177 -26.49 8.53 -7.56
CA MET A 177 -25.07 8.92 -7.54
C MET A 177 -24.88 10.27 -6.86
N LYS A 178 -25.69 11.28 -7.14
CA LYS A 178 -25.62 12.60 -6.49
C LYS A 178 -25.81 12.47 -4.97
N ALA A 179 -26.80 11.72 -4.52
CA ALA A 179 -27.07 11.47 -3.11
C ALA A 179 -25.96 10.64 -2.45
N GLY A 180 -25.42 9.64 -3.16
CA GLY A 180 -24.32 8.80 -2.68
C GLY A 180 -23.01 9.54 -2.57
N MET A 181 -22.60 10.25 -3.63
CA MET A 181 -21.32 10.98 -3.66
C MET A 181 -21.25 12.10 -2.62
N SER A 182 -22.35 12.82 -2.37
CA SER A 182 -22.38 13.88 -1.36
C SER A 182 -22.07 13.40 0.06
N LYS A 183 -22.29 12.12 0.36
CA LYS A 183 -22.04 11.50 1.68
C LYS A 183 -20.85 10.55 1.70
N MET A 184 -20.18 10.35 0.57
CA MET A 184 -19.08 9.38 0.44
C MET A 184 -17.88 9.72 1.32
N GLY A 185 -17.52 11.01 1.41
CA GLY A 185 -16.45 11.47 2.29
C GLY A 185 -16.73 11.16 3.77
N ALA A 186 -17.95 11.48 4.22
CA ALA A 186 -18.36 11.19 5.61
C ALA A 186 -18.45 9.67 5.89
N TYR A 187 -18.80 8.86 4.88
CA TYR A 187 -18.75 7.40 4.99
C TYR A 187 -17.34 6.89 5.27
N TYR A 188 -16.36 7.32 4.46
CA TYR A 188 -14.97 6.92 4.65
C TYR A 188 -14.40 7.41 5.99
N GLU A 189 -14.77 8.60 6.43
CA GLU A 189 -14.37 9.14 7.73
C GLU A 189 -14.94 8.29 8.88
N SER A 190 -16.23 7.94 8.81
CA SER A 190 -16.88 7.07 9.79
C SER A 190 -16.26 5.66 9.82
N ALA A 191 -15.95 5.08 8.64
CA ALA A 191 -15.27 3.81 8.51
C ALA A 191 -13.84 3.87 9.10
N LYS A 192 -13.09 4.95 8.83
CA LYS A 192 -11.75 5.18 9.38
C LYS A 192 -11.79 5.28 10.90
N LYS A 193 -12.74 6.05 11.45
CA LYS A 193 -12.92 6.17 12.90
C LYS A 193 -13.20 4.81 13.55
N MET A 194 -14.11 4.02 12.98
CA MET A 194 -14.39 2.66 13.45
C MET A 194 -13.14 1.78 13.40
N ASN A 195 -12.42 1.75 12.28
CA ASN A 195 -11.21 0.93 12.13
C ASN A 195 -10.11 1.33 13.12
N ASN A 196 -9.89 2.62 13.33
CA ASN A 196 -8.91 3.09 14.31
C ASN A 196 -9.29 2.66 15.74
N THR A 197 -10.58 2.75 16.10
CA THR A 197 -11.06 2.31 17.41
C THR A 197 -10.91 0.79 17.58
N ILE A 198 -11.13 -0.01 16.51
CA ILE A 198 -10.88 -1.46 16.53
C ILE A 198 -9.41 -1.76 16.78
N ILE A 199 -8.51 -1.08 16.07
CA ILE A 199 -7.05 -1.27 16.22
C ILE A 199 -6.61 -0.87 17.63
N GLU A 200 -7.07 0.28 18.14
CA GLU A 200 -6.81 0.74 19.52
C GLU A 200 -7.27 -0.30 20.56
N TYR A 201 -8.48 -0.83 20.40
CA TYR A 201 -9.05 -1.84 21.28
C TYR A 201 -8.25 -3.15 21.27
N VAL A 202 -7.87 -3.63 20.09
CA VAL A 202 -7.08 -4.88 19.94
C VAL A 202 -5.67 -4.72 20.51
N ASN A 203 -5.00 -3.62 20.20
CA ASN A 203 -3.63 -3.34 20.70
C ASN A 203 -3.63 -3.07 22.21
N GLY A 204 -4.70 -2.47 22.75
CA GLY A 204 -4.86 -2.18 24.18
C GLY A 204 -5.43 -3.34 25.01
N MET A 205 -5.68 -4.52 24.39
CA MET A 205 -6.39 -5.64 25.04
C MET A 205 -5.72 -6.10 26.33
N GLU A 206 -4.41 -6.10 26.39
CA GLU A 206 -3.65 -6.47 27.59
C GLU A 206 -3.93 -5.49 28.75
N ALA A 207 -3.85 -4.20 28.48
CA ALA A 207 -4.15 -3.17 29.47
C ALA A 207 -5.62 -3.24 29.92
N ILE A 208 -6.56 -3.45 28.97
CA ILE A 208 -8.00 -3.58 29.27
C ILE A 208 -8.21 -4.74 30.25
N LYS A 209 -7.60 -5.90 30.02
CA LYS A 209 -7.73 -7.08 30.88
C LYS A 209 -7.08 -6.89 32.25
N VAL A 210 -5.88 -6.29 32.31
CA VAL A 210 -5.16 -6.07 33.58
C VAL A 210 -5.88 -5.07 34.47
N PHE A 211 -6.44 -3.99 33.89
CA PHE A 211 -7.09 -2.93 34.65
C PHE A 211 -8.62 -3.06 34.76
N ASN A 212 -9.19 -4.17 34.27
CA ASN A 212 -10.63 -4.46 34.31
C ASN A 212 -11.50 -3.32 33.72
N LYS A 213 -11.02 -2.69 32.64
CA LYS A 213 -11.67 -1.56 31.95
C LYS A 213 -12.66 -2.02 30.87
N ASP A 214 -13.22 -3.21 31.00
CA ASP A 214 -14.10 -3.84 30.01
C ASP A 214 -15.32 -2.97 29.67
N GLY A 215 -15.89 -2.28 30.66
CA GLY A 215 -17.10 -1.48 30.48
C GLY A 215 -16.91 -0.27 29.58
N ASP A 216 -15.90 0.55 29.84
CA ASP A 216 -15.69 1.83 29.12
C ASP A 216 -15.07 1.61 27.74
N SER A 217 -14.09 0.71 27.63
CA SER A 217 -13.47 0.35 26.35
C SER A 217 -14.46 -0.35 25.42
N PHE A 218 -15.31 -1.21 25.96
CA PHE A 218 -16.39 -1.86 25.22
C PHE A 218 -17.45 -0.86 24.74
N ARG A 219 -17.77 0.16 25.55
CA ARG A 219 -18.71 1.23 25.14
C ARG A 219 -18.15 2.03 23.97
N ARG A 220 -16.90 2.52 24.03
CA ARG A 220 -16.27 3.27 22.93
C ARG A 220 -16.25 2.46 21.63
N PHE A 221 -15.87 1.18 21.72
CA PHE A 221 -15.92 0.25 20.59
C PHE A 221 -17.34 0.08 20.05
N GLY A 222 -18.29 -0.21 20.93
CA GLY A 222 -19.71 -0.38 20.58
C GLY A 222 -20.32 0.87 19.96
N ASP A 223 -19.96 2.07 20.46
CA ASP A 223 -20.44 3.34 19.92
C ASP A 223 -19.86 3.65 18.54
N ALA A 224 -18.58 3.35 18.31
CA ALA A 224 -17.96 3.50 17.00
C ALA A 224 -18.62 2.57 15.94
N VAL A 225 -18.88 1.31 16.30
CA VAL A 225 -19.56 0.35 15.42
C VAL A 225 -21.02 0.76 15.17
N ARG A 226 -21.75 1.17 16.21
CA ARG A 226 -23.12 1.68 16.08
C ARG A 226 -23.17 2.94 15.22
N GLY A 227 -22.28 3.89 15.47
CA GLY A 227 -22.20 5.12 14.68
C GLY A 227 -21.95 4.85 13.19
N TYR A 228 -21.04 3.95 12.86
CA TYR A 228 -20.82 3.52 11.48
C TYR A 228 -22.05 2.84 10.86
N ARG A 229 -22.69 1.92 11.59
CA ARG A 229 -23.93 1.27 11.16
C ARG A 229 -25.03 2.29 10.88
N ASP A 230 -25.28 3.19 11.82
CA ASP A 230 -26.41 4.14 11.74
C ASP A 230 -26.20 5.15 10.63
N PHE A 231 -24.96 5.62 10.44
CA PHE A 231 -24.59 6.44 9.29
C PHE A 231 -24.80 5.70 7.98
N THR A 232 -24.31 4.47 7.88
CA THR A 232 -24.41 3.65 6.66
C THR A 232 -25.88 3.38 6.30
N LEU A 233 -26.69 3.00 7.28
CA LEU A 233 -28.13 2.78 7.05
C LEU A 233 -28.86 4.07 6.64
N ALA A 234 -28.54 5.21 7.27
CA ALA A 234 -29.12 6.51 6.89
C ALA A 234 -28.72 6.91 5.45
N TRP A 235 -27.48 6.64 5.05
CA TRP A 235 -27.01 6.85 3.69
C TRP A 235 -27.74 5.94 2.69
N TYR A 236 -27.81 4.64 2.96
CA TYR A 236 -28.53 3.69 2.11
C TYR A 236 -30.02 4.00 1.97
N LYS A 237 -30.70 4.45 3.04
CA LYS A 237 -32.12 4.86 2.97
C LYS A 237 -32.37 5.95 1.95
N VAL A 238 -31.42 6.85 1.72
CA VAL A 238 -31.52 7.90 0.68
C VAL A 238 -31.26 7.34 -0.72
N CYS A 239 -30.39 6.32 -0.85
CA CYS A 239 -30.02 5.73 -2.14
C CYS A 239 -31.02 4.66 -2.61
N TRP A 240 -31.62 3.86 -1.71
CA TRP A 240 -32.46 2.70 -2.03
C TRP A 240 -33.65 2.99 -2.95
N PRO A 241 -34.44 4.06 -2.77
CA PRO A 241 -35.56 4.32 -3.66
C PRO A 241 -35.10 4.49 -5.10
N TRP A 242 -34.03 5.27 -5.31
CA TRP A 242 -33.47 5.49 -6.64
C TRP A 242 -32.84 4.23 -7.22
N MET A 243 -32.16 3.44 -6.37
CA MET A 243 -31.59 2.14 -6.73
C MET A 243 -32.69 1.16 -7.19
N ALA A 244 -33.80 1.10 -6.47
CA ALA A 244 -34.95 0.28 -6.84
C ALA A 244 -35.52 0.70 -8.20
N VAL A 245 -35.68 2.00 -8.43
CA VAL A 245 -36.20 2.52 -9.69
C VAL A 245 -35.29 2.14 -10.86
N TYR A 246 -33.99 2.43 -10.82
CA TYR A 246 -33.13 2.16 -11.98
C TYR A 246 -32.93 0.64 -12.22
N ASN A 247 -32.84 -0.17 -11.15
CA ASN A 247 -32.73 -1.64 -11.27
C ASN A 247 -33.99 -2.27 -11.84
N SER A 248 -35.17 -1.66 -11.65
CA SER A 248 -36.43 -2.17 -12.20
C SER A 248 -36.70 -1.65 -13.60
N THR A 249 -36.37 -0.38 -13.88
CA THR A 249 -36.73 0.25 -15.15
C THR A 249 -35.76 -0.12 -16.29
N LEU A 250 -34.47 -0.16 -16.05
CA LEU A 250 -33.49 -0.42 -17.12
C LEU A 250 -33.59 -1.82 -17.73
N PRO A 251 -33.90 -2.92 -16.99
CA PRO A 251 -34.18 -4.21 -17.62
C PRO A 251 -35.53 -4.27 -18.34
N CYS A 252 -36.51 -3.42 -17.98
CA CYS A 252 -37.88 -3.43 -18.51
C CYS A 252 -38.04 -2.53 -19.71
N LEU A 253 -37.23 -2.69 -20.76
CA LEU A 253 -37.30 -1.88 -21.97
C LEU A 253 -38.65 -2.02 -22.74
N ALA A 254 -39.36 -3.12 -22.53
CA ALA A 254 -40.67 -3.37 -23.11
C ALA A 254 -41.81 -2.56 -22.46
N PHE A 255 -41.57 -1.79 -21.39
CA PHE A 255 -42.61 -1.15 -20.57
C PHE A 255 -43.57 -0.25 -21.37
N PHE A 256 -43.06 0.60 -22.22
CA PHE A 256 -43.87 1.45 -23.12
C PHE A 256 -44.14 0.76 -24.45
N THR A 257 -43.22 -0.07 -24.93
CA THR A 257 -43.31 -0.72 -26.25
C THR A 257 -44.47 -1.71 -26.30
N LEU A 258 -44.72 -2.47 -25.24
CA LEU A 258 -45.79 -3.45 -25.23
C LEU A 258 -47.19 -2.80 -25.29
N PRO A 259 -47.62 -1.91 -24.37
CA PRO A 259 -48.97 -1.36 -24.38
C PRO A 259 -49.22 -0.40 -25.55
N ILE A 260 -48.27 0.51 -25.83
CA ILE A 260 -48.46 1.49 -26.92
C ILE A 260 -48.27 0.80 -28.27
N GLY A 261 -47.33 -0.12 -28.41
CA GLY A 261 -47.15 -0.90 -29.62
C GLY A 261 -48.40 -1.76 -29.95
N ALA A 262 -49.03 -2.35 -28.94
CA ALA A 262 -50.31 -3.06 -29.14
C ALA A 262 -51.40 -2.15 -29.66
N LEU A 263 -51.52 -0.91 -29.16
CA LEU A 263 -52.49 0.09 -29.70
C LEU A 263 -52.15 0.45 -31.14
N LEU A 264 -50.88 0.61 -31.50
CA LEU A 264 -50.46 0.90 -32.87
C LEU A 264 -50.77 -0.26 -33.82
N VAL A 265 -50.69 -1.51 -33.38
CA VAL A 265 -51.12 -2.69 -34.15
C VAL A 265 -52.61 -2.70 -34.33
N LEU A 266 -53.41 -2.46 -33.29
CA LEU A 266 -54.87 -2.38 -33.36
C LEU A 266 -55.33 -1.27 -34.32
N ASN A 267 -54.61 -0.16 -34.39
CA ASN A 267 -54.88 0.95 -35.32
C ASN A 267 -54.35 0.68 -36.74
N GLY A 268 -53.75 -0.47 -37.01
CA GLY A 268 -53.23 -0.83 -38.34
C GLY A 268 -52.01 -0.03 -38.79
N THR A 269 -51.32 0.66 -37.87
CA THR A 269 -50.15 1.52 -38.19
C THR A 269 -48.85 0.76 -38.26
N ILE A 270 -48.77 -0.40 -37.61
CA ILE A 270 -47.62 -1.34 -37.59
C ILE A 270 -48.14 -2.78 -37.63
N ASP A 271 -47.31 -3.68 -38.11
CA ASP A 271 -47.63 -5.12 -38.08
C ASP A 271 -47.29 -5.76 -36.71
N LEU A 272 -48.11 -6.75 -36.32
CA LEU A 272 -47.87 -7.55 -35.12
C LEU A 272 -46.48 -8.21 -35.16
N SER A 273 -46.02 -8.58 -36.34
CA SER A 273 -44.68 -9.16 -36.56
C SER A 273 -43.55 -8.20 -36.17
N GLN A 274 -43.69 -6.90 -36.48
CA GLN A 274 -42.71 -5.87 -36.11
C GLN A 274 -42.69 -5.65 -34.60
N LEU A 275 -43.89 -5.57 -33.96
CA LEU A 275 -43.98 -5.45 -32.52
C LEU A 275 -43.29 -6.62 -31.80
N LEU A 276 -43.60 -7.85 -32.20
CA LEU A 276 -43.00 -9.06 -31.61
C LEU A 276 -41.47 -9.10 -31.77
N LEU A 277 -40.96 -8.72 -32.94
CA LEU A 277 -39.53 -8.69 -33.19
C LEU A 277 -38.83 -7.67 -32.25
N VAL A 278 -39.37 -6.43 -32.17
CA VAL A 278 -38.79 -5.40 -31.30
C VAL A 278 -38.88 -5.78 -29.81
N LEU A 279 -39.97 -6.42 -29.38
CA LEU A 279 -40.09 -6.93 -28.04
C LEU A 279 -39.01 -8.00 -27.73
N CYS A 280 -38.81 -8.98 -28.61
CA CYS A 280 -37.76 -9.97 -28.46
C CYS A 280 -36.37 -9.29 -28.40
N MET A 281 -36.09 -8.33 -29.25
CA MET A 281 -34.84 -7.58 -29.24
C MET A 281 -34.65 -6.77 -27.95
N SER A 282 -35.73 -6.17 -27.40
CA SER A 282 -35.67 -5.39 -26.16
C SER A 282 -35.22 -6.20 -24.95
N PHE A 283 -35.66 -7.45 -24.84
CA PHE A 283 -35.25 -8.35 -23.75
C PHE A 283 -33.76 -8.71 -23.84
N SER A 284 -33.14 -8.67 -25.01
CA SER A 284 -31.73 -9.03 -25.19
C SER A 284 -30.76 -7.98 -24.65
N ILE A 285 -31.14 -6.69 -24.58
CA ILE A 285 -30.21 -5.58 -24.29
C ILE A 285 -30.35 -4.98 -22.89
N GLY A 286 -31.47 -5.20 -22.21
CA GLY A 286 -31.71 -4.58 -20.90
C GLY A 286 -30.63 -4.91 -19.84
N SER A 287 -30.24 -6.17 -19.75
CA SER A 287 -29.19 -6.61 -18.82
C SER A 287 -27.81 -6.06 -19.17
N SER A 288 -27.49 -5.90 -20.46
CA SER A 288 -26.22 -5.34 -20.91
C SER A 288 -26.11 -3.84 -20.55
N ILE A 289 -27.18 -3.08 -20.75
CA ILE A 289 -27.24 -1.65 -20.35
C ILE A 289 -27.02 -1.52 -18.83
N LEU A 290 -27.71 -2.34 -18.03
CA LEU A 290 -27.57 -2.31 -16.58
C LEU A 290 -26.13 -2.64 -16.14
N ARG A 291 -25.49 -3.64 -16.74
CA ARG A 291 -24.09 -3.99 -16.46
C ARG A 291 -23.14 -2.86 -16.82
N ALA A 292 -23.28 -2.26 -18.00
CA ALA A 292 -22.44 -1.13 -18.41
C ALA A 292 -22.53 0.04 -17.42
N LEU A 293 -23.73 0.37 -16.96
CA LEU A 293 -23.93 1.43 -15.96
C LEU A 293 -23.37 1.06 -14.58
N SER A 294 -23.47 -0.20 -14.17
CA SER A 294 -22.93 -0.66 -12.89
C SER A 294 -21.39 -0.58 -12.83
N PHE A 295 -20.70 -0.85 -13.93
CA PHE A 295 -19.26 -0.61 -14.04
C PHE A 295 -18.92 0.88 -13.93
N GLY A 296 -19.71 1.74 -14.57
CA GLY A 296 -19.55 3.20 -14.50
C GLY A 296 -19.58 3.71 -13.04
N GLY A 297 -20.45 3.14 -12.20
CA GLY A 297 -20.56 3.50 -10.78
C GLY A 297 -19.32 3.18 -9.94
N LYS A 298 -18.48 2.23 -10.37
CA LYS A 298 -17.24 1.85 -9.67
C LYS A 298 -16.00 2.65 -10.09
N ILE A 299 -16.07 3.36 -11.22
CA ILE A 299 -14.94 4.13 -11.77
C ILE A 299 -14.37 5.13 -10.75
N PRO A 300 -15.15 5.96 -10.03
CA PRO A 300 -14.60 6.94 -9.11
C PRO A 300 -13.80 6.30 -7.96
N GLN A 301 -14.24 5.14 -7.45
CA GLN A 301 -13.54 4.42 -6.41
C GLN A 301 -12.20 3.87 -6.90
N LEU A 302 -12.16 3.33 -8.12
CA LEU A 302 -10.94 2.84 -8.75
C LEU A 302 -9.96 3.98 -9.05
N ASP A 303 -10.48 5.13 -9.51
CA ASP A 303 -9.64 6.29 -9.80
C ASP A 303 -8.95 6.82 -8.55
N TYR A 304 -9.68 6.90 -7.43
CA TYR A 304 -9.11 7.27 -6.13
C TYR A 304 -7.96 6.31 -5.70
N LYS A 305 -8.16 4.99 -5.85
CA LYS A 305 -7.14 4.01 -5.48
C LYS A 305 -5.91 4.04 -6.38
N ILE A 306 -6.11 4.25 -7.66
CA ILE A 306 -5.01 4.43 -8.60
C ILE A 306 -4.24 5.72 -8.29
N ALA A 307 -4.92 6.80 -7.92
CA ALA A 307 -4.27 8.04 -7.50
C ALA A 307 -3.44 7.86 -6.21
N GLU A 308 -3.92 7.09 -5.23
CA GLU A 308 -3.13 6.72 -4.05
C GLU A 308 -1.90 5.89 -4.41
N LEU A 309 -2.05 4.90 -5.29
CA LEU A 309 -0.95 4.11 -5.81
C LEU A 309 0.09 4.99 -6.54
N GLU A 310 -0.36 5.91 -7.41
CA GLU A 310 0.53 6.85 -8.11
C GLU A 310 1.28 7.76 -7.14
N LYS A 311 0.60 8.28 -6.12
CA LYS A 311 1.24 9.09 -5.08
C LYS A 311 2.36 8.31 -4.38
N MET A 312 2.14 7.05 -4.09
CA MET A 312 3.15 6.18 -3.46
C MET A 312 4.31 5.86 -4.42
N MET A 313 4.03 5.66 -5.71
CA MET A 313 5.04 5.36 -6.73
C MET A 313 5.86 6.59 -7.16
N ASN A 314 5.30 7.79 -7.03
CA ASN A 314 5.91 9.06 -7.45
C ASN A 314 6.56 9.82 -6.27
N GLY A 315 6.75 9.18 -5.11
CA GLY A 315 7.55 9.73 -4.03
C GLY A 315 8.97 10.03 -4.52
N ASP A 316 9.57 11.11 -4.00
CA ASP A 316 10.92 11.54 -4.36
C ASP A 316 11.91 10.39 -4.11
N ALA A 317 12.72 10.08 -5.10
CA ALA A 317 13.81 9.13 -4.93
C ALA A 317 14.92 9.77 -4.11
N ILE A 318 15.61 8.96 -3.29
CA ILE A 318 16.79 9.41 -2.55
C ILE A 318 17.87 9.87 -3.54
N LYS A 319 18.53 10.96 -3.22
CA LYS A 319 19.61 11.50 -4.05
C LYS A 319 20.80 10.54 -4.00
N GLN A 320 21.19 9.97 -5.12
CA GLN A 320 22.35 9.09 -5.20
C GLN A 320 23.09 9.25 -6.51
N GLY A 321 24.40 9.10 -6.45
CA GLY A 321 25.25 9.04 -7.63
C GLY A 321 25.34 7.63 -8.22
N THR A 322 26.23 7.48 -9.18
CA THR A 322 26.52 6.20 -9.85
C THR A 322 27.94 5.72 -9.60
N HIS A 323 28.75 6.52 -8.85
CA HIS A 323 30.14 6.21 -8.60
C HIS A 323 30.30 5.14 -7.50
N GLY A 324 31.36 4.36 -7.61
CA GLY A 324 31.86 3.53 -6.52
C GLY A 324 32.50 4.38 -5.42
N PHE A 325 32.98 3.73 -4.36
CA PHE A 325 33.80 4.40 -3.36
C PHE A 325 35.22 4.60 -3.88
N GLU A 326 35.66 5.87 -3.97
CA GLU A 326 36.98 6.27 -4.45
C GLU A 326 37.77 7.02 -3.36
N GLY A 327 37.25 6.99 -2.12
CA GLY A 327 37.89 7.65 -0.98
C GLY A 327 39.29 7.11 -0.66
N LYS A 328 40.17 7.98 -0.21
CA LYS A 328 41.56 7.61 0.12
C LYS A 328 41.71 7.02 1.51
N ASN A 329 40.77 7.30 2.37
CA ASN A 329 40.68 6.83 3.76
C ASN A 329 39.21 6.71 4.20
N TYR A 330 38.98 6.54 5.50
CA TYR A 330 37.64 6.45 6.07
C TYR A 330 37.38 7.55 7.11
N ASP A 331 38.02 8.72 6.95
CA ASP A 331 37.65 9.91 7.71
C ASP A 331 36.22 10.30 7.32
N ILE A 332 35.40 10.66 8.31
CA ILE A 332 34.00 11.08 8.09
C ILE A 332 33.91 12.56 8.43
N GLU A 333 33.41 13.35 7.51
CA GLU A 333 33.25 14.79 7.67
C GLU A 333 31.78 15.20 7.50
N PHE A 334 31.22 15.83 8.52
CA PHE A 334 29.95 16.54 8.47
C PHE A 334 30.25 18.04 8.36
N LYS A 335 29.68 18.70 7.34
CA LYS A 335 29.93 20.11 7.09
C LYS A 335 28.63 20.86 6.92
N ASP A 336 28.32 21.73 7.88
CA ASP A 336 27.09 22.56 7.95
C ASP A 336 25.81 21.75 7.73
N VAL A 337 25.73 20.56 8.36
CA VAL A 337 24.62 19.61 8.14
C VAL A 337 23.37 20.09 8.86
N LYS A 338 22.30 20.37 8.08
CA LYS A 338 20.96 20.70 8.57
C LYS A 338 19.97 19.65 8.12
N PHE A 339 19.01 19.36 9.01
CA PHE A 339 18.00 18.36 8.71
C PHE A 339 16.72 18.58 9.53
N SER A 340 15.58 18.40 8.82
CA SER A 340 14.23 18.46 9.40
C SER A 340 13.43 17.21 9.08
N TYR A 341 12.71 16.67 10.06
CA TYR A 341 11.69 15.66 9.77
C TYR A 341 10.42 16.34 9.27
N LYS A 342 9.84 15.80 8.17
CA LYS A 342 8.50 16.16 7.73
C LYS A 342 7.50 15.62 8.75
N LYS A 343 6.70 16.46 9.39
CA LYS A 343 5.56 16.06 10.22
C LYS A 343 4.29 16.31 9.44
N SER A 344 3.51 15.27 9.17
CA SER A 344 2.13 15.45 8.74
C SER A 344 1.37 16.09 9.90
N ALA A 345 0.98 17.37 9.76
CA ALA A 345 0.10 18.01 10.72
C ALA A 345 -1.25 17.27 10.68
N VAL A 346 -1.56 16.54 11.74
CA VAL A 346 -2.95 16.18 12.05
C VAL A 346 -3.60 17.49 12.48
N VAL A 347 -4.32 18.13 11.58
CA VAL A 347 -5.19 19.27 11.95
C VAL A 347 -6.29 18.68 12.82
N GLU A 348 -6.17 18.84 14.14
CA GLU A 348 -7.33 18.68 15.01
C GLU A 348 -8.40 19.67 14.54
N PRO A 349 -9.65 19.24 14.34
CA PRO A 349 -10.71 20.16 14.00
C PRO A 349 -10.86 21.14 15.17
N VAL A 350 -10.52 22.39 14.95
CA VAL A 350 -10.89 23.49 15.84
C VAL A 350 -12.42 23.50 15.85
N GLU A 351 -13.04 23.22 16.99
CA GLU A 351 -14.46 23.45 17.21
C GLU A 351 -14.72 24.95 17.05
N THR A 352 -15.07 25.38 15.85
CA THR A 352 -15.64 26.71 15.64
C THR A 352 -17.14 26.63 15.92
N THR A 353 -17.54 27.32 16.95
CA THR A 353 -18.92 27.68 17.25
C THR A 353 -19.63 28.26 16.03
N ASN A 354 -20.90 27.84 15.88
CA ASN A 354 -21.83 28.23 14.84
C ASN A 354 -21.72 29.73 14.47
N GLU A 355 -21.47 29.97 13.19
CA GLU A 355 -22.01 30.99 12.29
C GLU A 355 -20.99 31.25 11.18
N GLU A 356 -21.19 30.59 10.05
CA GLU A 356 -21.04 31.11 8.68
C GLU A 356 -21.04 29.94 7.67
N LYS A 357 -22.15 29.85 6.97
CA LYS A 357 -22.32 28.96 5.81
C LYS A 357 -21.51 29.51 4.64
N SER A 358 -20.83 28.59 3.94
CA SER A 358 -20.15 28.73 2.65
C SER A 358 -18.69 29.17 2.70
N ALA A 359 -17.81 28.23 3.03
CA ALA A 359 -16.45 28.23 2.47
C ALA A 359 -16.08 26.79 2.08
N VAL A 360 -15.71 26.61 0.84
CA VAL A 360 -15.09 25.39 0.33
C VAL A 360 -13.79 25.22 1.10
N VAL A 361 -13.76 24.30 2.06
CA VAL A 361 -12.53 23.93 2.76
C VAL A 361 -11.68 23.13 1.79
N SER A 362 -10.76 23.80 1.11
CA SER A 362 -9.62 23.15 0.51
C SER A 362 -8.74 22.63 1.63
N THR A 363 -8.76 21.33 1.87
CA THR A 363 -7.82 20.65 2.77
C THR A 363 -6.43 20.69 2.14
N SER A 364 -5.72 21.80 2.26
CA SER A 364 -4.29 21.84 2.08
C SER A 364 -3.67 21.32 3.38
N SER A 365 -3.16 20.08 3.35
CA SER A 365 -2.32 19.55 4.42
C SER A 365 -1.06 20.41 4.50
N THR A 366 -0.99 21.29 5.52
CA THR A 366 0.23 22.06 5.78
C THR A 366 1.26 21.09 6.35
N THR A 367 2.29 20.79 5.59
CA THR A 367 3.43 19.99 6.06
C THR A 367 4.24 20.86 7.01
N VAL A 368 4.29 20.49 8.29
CA VAL A 368 5.12 21.17 9.30
C VAL A 368 6.47 20.46 9.34
N TYR A 369 7.53 21.21 9.15
CA TYR A 369 8.91 20.73 9.30
C TYR A 369 9.35 20.93 10.74
N SER A 370 9.96 19.90 11.34
CA SER A 370 10.59 19.98 12.66
C SER A 370 12.09 19.89 12.45
N GLU A 371 12.79 21.01 12.46
CA GLU A 371 14.25 21.04 12.35
C GLU A 371 14.88 20.34 13.57
N VAL A 372 15.82 19.45 13.33
CA VAL A 372 16.46 18.60 14.35
C VAL A 372 17.96 18.81 14.39
N LEU A 373 18.60 19.17 13.28
CA LEU A 373 20.03 19.47 13.19
C LEU A 373 20.24 20.86 12.60
N HIS A 374 21.03 21.70 13.28
CA HIS A 374 21.16 23.13 13.02
C HIS A 374 22.55 23.54 12.52
N GLY A 375 23.13 22.82 11.56
CA GLY A 375 24.44 23.13 10.98
C GLY A 375 25.58 22.41 11.70
N ILE A 376 25.49 21.10 11.77
CA ILE A 376 26.50 20.25 12.42
C ILE A 376 27.81 20.30 11.62
N ASN A 377 28.90 20.61 12.32
CA ASN A 377 30.28 20.48 11.83
C ASN A 377 31.00 19.49 12.73
N LEU A 378 31.43 18.36 12.18
CA LEU A 378 32.05 17.28 12.95
C LEU A 378 33.00 16.48 12.04
N THR A 379 34.20 16.18 12.53
CA THR A 379 35.15 15.28 11.84
C THR A 379 35.52 14.11 12.72
N LEU A 380 35.35 12.90 12.16
CA LEU A 380 35.68 11.62 12.77
C LEU A 380 36.86 11.01 12.03
N LYS A 381 37.91 10.68 12.76
CA LYS A 381 39.14 10.15 12.16
C LYS A 381 39.04 8.64 11.95
N GLN A 382 39.64 8.17 10.87
CA GLN A 382 39.77 6.76 10.57
C GLN A 382 40.43 6.01 11.74
N GLY A 383 39.90 4.82 12.07
CA GLY A 383 40.46 3.95 13.09
C GLY A 383 40.21 4.42 14.53
N THR A 384 39.37 5.46 14.73
CA THR A 384 39.02 5.95 16.07
C THR A 384 37.59 5.60 16.43
N THR A 385 37.34 5.46 17.72
CA THR A 385 35.99 5.32 18.30
C THR A 385 35.48 6.68 18.75
N THR A 386 34.43 7.18 18.09
CA THR A 386 33.76 8.42 18.49
C THR A 386 32.41 8.13 19.12
N ALA A 387 32.18 8.63 20.33
CA ALA A 387 30.91 8.52 21.04
C ALA A 387 30.04 9.78 20.83
N LEU A 388 28.80 9.61 20.43
CA LEU A 388 27.78 10.67 20.38
C LEU A 388 26.90 10.59 21.62
N ILE A 389 26.88 11.64 22.42
CA ILE A 389 26.11 11.72 23.66
C ILE A 389 25.24 12.98 23.72
N GLY A 390 24.26 13.00 24.60
CA GLY A 390 23.33 14.10 24.82
C GLY A 390 21.96 13.61 25.25
N GLU A 391 21.07 14.51 25.60
CA GLU A 391 19.70 14.20 25.99
C GLU A 391 18.92 13.47 24.88
N SER A 392 17.82 12.82 25.24
CA SER A 392 16.91 12.25 24.25
C SER A 392 16.37 13.36 23.35
N GLY A 393 16.35 13.12 22.03
CA GLY A 393 15.93 14.12 21.03
C GLY A 393 17.01 15.12 20.61
N SER A 394 18.27 15.03 21.10
CA SER A 394 19.35 15.94 20.70
C SER A 394 19.88 15.75 19.27
N GLY A 395 19.43 14.75 18.52
CA GLY A 395 19.79 14.54 17.12
C GLY A 395 20.82 13.42 16.87
N LYS A 396 21.31 12.68 17.88
CA LYS A 396 22.33 11.62 17.76
C LYS A 396 21.99 10.55 16.72
N SER A 397 20.85 9.88 16.89
CA SER A 397 20.43 8.81 15.97
C SER A 397 20.03 9.37 14.60
N THR A 398 19.62 10.66 14.53
CA THR A 398 19.39 11.35 13.26
C THR A 398 20.70 11.51 12.48
N LEU A 399 21.77 11.94 13.14
CA LEU A 399 23.09 12.09 12.51
C LEU A 399 23.60 10.75 11.95
N ALA A 400 23.45 9.66 12.72
CA ALA A 400 23.81 8.32 12.26
C ALA A 400 22.98 7.85 11.06
N LYS A 401 21.67 8.12 11.06
CA LYS A 401 20.77 7.78 9.94
C LYS A 401 21.06 8.58 8.68
N LEU A 402 21.54 9.82 8.80
CA LEU A 402 21.98 10.63 7.69
C LEU A 402 23.30 10.10 7.09
N LEU A 403 24.24 9.64 7.91
CA LEU A 403 25.48 9.04 7.45
C LEU A 403 25.24 7.77 6.61
N VAL A 404 24.28 6.93 7.00
CA VAL A 404 23.89 5.74 6.21
C VAL A 404 22.90 6.07 5.10
N HIS A 405 22.65 7.34 4.88
CA HIS A 405 21.82 7.90 3.81
C HIS A 405 20.38 7.33 3.80
N PHE A 406 19.76 7.19 4.99
CA PHE A 406 18.34 6.87 5.10
C PHE A 406 17.44 8.06 4.78
N TYR A 407 17.99 9.27 4.78
CA TYR A 407 17.33 10.54 4.51
C TYR A 407 18.28 11.45 3.73
N ASP A 408 17.73 12.29 2.87
CA ASP A 408 18.46 13.39 2.25
C ASP A 408 18.64 14.56 3.24
N LEU A 409 19.73 15.29 3.10
CA LEU A 409 20.00 16.52 3.86
C LEU A 409 19.13 17.68 3.35
N ASP A 410 18.73 18.58 4.25
CA ASP A 410 18.16 19.87 3.86
C ASP A 410 19.26 20.79 3.29
N SER A 411 20.44 20.83 3.94
CA SER A 411 21.63 21.53 3.48
C SER A 411 22.90 20.96 4.11
N GLY A 412 24.07 21.37 3.59
CA GLY A 412 25.37 20.87 4.01
C GLY A 412 25.84 19.65 3.20
N SER A 413 26.87 18.96 3.70
CA SER A 413 27.39 17.74 3.07
C SER A 413 27.92 16.76 4.10
N ILE A 414 27.91 15.47 3.76
CA ILE A 414 28.55 14.39 4.52
C ILE A 414 29.52 13.69 3.57
N LYS A 415 30.78 13.55 4.00
CA LYS A 415 31.83 12.92 3.20
C LYS A 415 32.47 11.77 3.93
N ILE A 416 32.85 10.72 3.18
CA ILE A 416 33.68 9.61 3.65
C ILE A 416 34.93 9.59 2.77
N GLY A 417 36.12 9.71 3.39
CA GLY A 417 37.37 9.73 2.66
C GLY A 417 37.50 10.89 1.64
N GLY A 418 36.80 12.01 1.89
CA GLY A 418 36.74 13.17 1.02
C GLY A 418 35.69 13.11 -0.08
N GLN A 419 35.04 11.94 -0.30
CA GLN A 419 33.97 11.76 -1.29
C GLN A 419 32.60 12.00 -0.64
N ASP A 420 31.72 12.78 -1.28
CA ASP A 420 30.38 13.04 -0.80
C ASP A 420 29.52 11.77 -0.91
N ILE A 421 28.70 11.49 0.13
CA ILE A 421 27.85 10.30 0.13
C ILE A 421 26.78 10.34 -0.97
N THR A 422 26.38 11.52 -1.43
CA THR A 422 25.42 11.70 -2.53
C THR A 422 25.99 11.42 -3.90
N ASP A 423 27.32 11.42 -4.06
CA ASP A 423 28.00 11.08 -5.32
C ASP A 423 28.17 9.56 -5.50
N MET A 424 28.02 8.81 -4.41
CA MET A 424 28.11 7.36 -4.43
C MET A 424 26.75 6.71 -4.75
N SER A 425 26.77 5.51 -5.34
CA SER A 425 25.59 4.65 -5.32
C SER A 425 25.31 4.16 -3.89
N ILE A 426 24.03 3.95 -3.56
CA ILE A 426 23.64 3.43 -2.23
C ILE A 426 24.34 2.11 -1.94
N GLU A 427 24.54 1.26 -2.95
CA GLU A 427 25.27 0.00 -2.80
C GLU A 427 26.73 0.24 -2.42
N ALA A 428 27.41 1.16 -3.10
CA ALA A 428 28.80 1.52 -2.79
C ALA A 428 28.93 2.08 -1.38
N LEU A 429 28.05 2.98 -0.96
CA LEU A 429 28.01 3.55 0.38
C LEU A 429 27.75 2.46 1.44
N ASN A 430 26.73 1.63 1.20
CA ASN A 430 26.37 0.56 2.14
C ASN A 430 27.50 -0.45 2.31
N ASN A 431 28.33 -0.70 1.30
CA ASN A 431 29.50 -1.57 1.44
C ASN A 431 30.56 -1.00 2.40
N GLN A 432 30.59 0.32 2.62
CA GLN A 432 31.54 0.97 3.54
C GLN A 432 31.05 1.06 4.97
N ILE A 433 29.74 0.90 5.24
CA ILE A 433 29.16 1.14 6.56
C ILE A 433 28.37 -0.08 7.04
N SER A 434 28.63 -0.55 8.25
CA SER A 434 27.76 -1.45 9.00
C SER A 434 26.95 -0.64 10.02
N TYR A 435 25.62 -0.72 9.96
CA TYR A 435 24.71 -0.06 10.88
C TYR A 435 23.99 -1.08 11.77
N VAL A 436 24.22 -1.00 13.07
CA VAL A 436 23.52 -1.80 14.08
C VAL A 436 22.47 -0.90 14.73
N ALA A 437 21.20 -1.10 14.36
CA ALA A 437 20.08 -0.28 14.81
C ALA A 437 19.70 -0.59 16.27
N GLN A 438 18.97 0.32 16.90
CA GLN A 438 18.40 0.15 18.24
C GLN A 438 17.38 -0.99 18.29
N GLU A 439 16.46 -1.03 17.32
CA GLU A 439 15.48 -2.10 17.18
C GLU A 439 15.98 -3.13 16.16
N GLN A 440 16.07 -4.38 16.58
CA GLN A 440 16.60 -5.48 15.77
C GLN A 440 15.47 -6.22 15.07
N PHE A 441 15.46 -6.18 13.74
CA PHE A 441 14.52 -6.93 12.92
C PHE A 441 15.14 -8.21 12.37
N LEU A 442 14.46 -9.34 12.58
CA LEU A 442 14.82 -10.62 11.97
C LEU A 442 13.70 -11.05 11.01
N PHE A 443 14.11 -11.51 9.84
CA PHE A 443 13.20 -12.11 8.88
C PHE A 443 12.76 -13.50 9.37
N ASN A 444 11.56 -13.92 8.99
CA ASN A 444 11.04 -15.24 9.31
C ASN A 444 11.70 -16.31 8.41
N THR A 445 13.00 -16.43 8.58
CA THR A 445 13.90 -17.42 7.94
C THR A 445 14.76 -18.03 9.01
N SER A 446 15.70 -18.92 8.66
CA SER A 446 16.65 -19.48 9.62
C SER A 446 17.58 -18.40 10.21
N LEU A 447 18.14 -18.64 11.38
CA LEU A 447 19.15 -17.75 11.98
C LEU A 447 20.38 -17.65 11.07
N TYR A 448 20.75 -18.76 10.43
CA TYR A 448 21.80 -18.80 9.39
C TYR A 448 21.53 -17.79 8.28
N GLU A 449 20.36 -17.84 7.64
CA GLU A 449 19.97 -16.92 6.56
C GLU A 449 19.89 -15.47 7.05
N ASN A 450 19.44 -15.26 8.28
CA ASN A 450 19.44 -13.94 8.89
C ASN A 450 20.85 -13.35 9.04
N ILE A 451 21.84 -14.15 9.41
CA ILE A 451 23.24 -13.69 9.50
C ILE A 451 23.84 -13.50 8.10
N LEU A 452 23.54 -14.40 7.17
CA LEU A 452 24.02 -14.37 5.78
C LEU A 452 23.66 -13.07 5.04
N ILE A 453 22.61 -12.36 5.48
CA ILE A 453 22.25 -11.03 4.95
C ILE A 453 23.45 -10.06 5.00
N GLY A 454 24.33 -10.18 6.00
CA GLY A 454 25.53 -9.34 6.12
C GLY A 454 26.45 -9.44 4.90
N ARG A 455 26.61 -10.63 4.34
CA ARG A 455 27.36 -10.92 3.11
C ARG A 455 26.79 -12.17 2.42
N PRO A 456 25.90 -12.01 1.43
CA PRO A 456 25.20 -13.13 0.77
C PRO A 456 26.09 -14.16 0.09
N THR A 457 27.35 -13.81 -0.19
CA THR A 457 28.35 -14.70 -0.81
C THR A 457 29.22 -15.46 0.20
N ALA A 458 28.97 -15.30 1.51
CA ALA A 458 29.75 -15.93 2.56
C ALA A 458 29.52 -17.45 2.62
N THR A 459 30.57 -18.18 2.95
CA THR A 459 30.48 -19.63 3.19
C THR A 459 29.79 -19.92 4.52
N ARG A 460 29.36 -21.19 4.69
CA ARG A 460 28.73 -21.60 5.97
C ARG A 460 29.70 -21.45 7.15
N GLU A 461 30.98 -21.72 6.93
CA GLU A 461 32.03 -21.58 7.93
C GLU A 461 32.21 -20.14 8.39
N GLU A 462 32.22 -19.18 7.45
CA GLU A 462 32.29 -17.74 7.75
C GLU A 462 31.06 -17.26 8.53
N VAL A 463 29.87 -17.77 8.24
CA VAL A 463 28.64 -17.44 8.99
C VAL A 463 28.71 -17.99 10.41
N LEU A 464 29.22 -19.21 10.60
CA LEU A 464 29.41 -19.82 11.93
C LEU A 464 30.47 -19.08 12.73
N ASP A 465 31.59 -18.68 12.11
CA ASP A 465 32.63 -17.85 12.77
C ASP A 465 32.03 -16.50 13.20
N ALA A 466 31.29 -15.84 12.34
CA ALA A 466 30.62 -14.58 12.68
C ALA A 466 29.63 -14.76 13.86
N ALA A 467 28.88 -15.84 13.89
CA ALA A 467 27.96 -16.16 14.98
C ALA A 467 28.74 -16.42 16.31
N HIS A 468 29.84 -17.16 16.25
CA HIS A 468 30.71 -17.43 17.39
C HIS A 468 31.28 -16.11 17.95
N ARG A 469 31.89 -15.29 17.13
CA ARG A 469 32.44 -13.98 17.51
C ARG A 469 31.39 -13.03 18.08
N ALA A 470 30.12 -13.16 17.62
CA ALA A 470 28.97 -12.43 18.17
C ALA A 470 28.40 -13.07 19.45
N GLN A 471 29.08 -14.07 20.06
CA GLN A 471 28.64 -14.74 21.28
C GLN A 471 27.27 -15.40 21.17
N CYS A 472 26.99 -16.05 20.01
CA CYS A 472 25.70 -16.71 19.78
C CYS A 472 25.66 -18.18 20.24
N ASP A 473 26.78 -18.82 20.51
CA ASP A 473 26.92 -20.29 20.72
C ASP A 473 25.97 -20.82 21.79
N GLU A 474 25.92 -20.14 22.93
CA GLU A 474 25.15 -20.59 24.09
C GLU A 474 23.65 -20.69 23.76
N PHE A 475 23.06 -19.69 23.18
CA PHE A 475 21.63 -19.74 22.86
C PHE A 475 21.34 -20.60 21.61
N LEU A 476 22.29 -20.69 20.65
CA LEU A 476 22.16 -21.59 19.51
C LEU A 476 22.17 -23.06 19.97
N ALA A 477 22.97 -23.43 20.98
CA ALA A 477 23.00 -24.78 21.54
C ALA A 477 21.67 -25.21 22.20
N ARG A 478 20.81 -24.26 22.59
CA ARG A 478 19.47 -24.55 23.16
C ARG A 478 18.47 -24.99 22.13
N PHE A 479 18.72 -24.68 20.86
CA PHE A 479 17.80 -25.02 19.78
C PHE A 479 18.15 -26.36 19.14
N PRO A 480 17.18 -27.28 18.92
CA PRO A 480 17.43 -28.59 18.30
C PRO A 480 18.09 -28.53 16.93
N LYS A 481 17.87 -27.45 16.18
CA LYS A 481 18.45 -27.22 14.85
C LYS A 481 19.62 -26.22 14.85
N GLY A 482 20.06 -25.77 16.01
CA GLY A 482 21.14 -24.79 16.14
C GLY A 482 20.87 -23.54 15.28
N ILE A 483 21.85 -23.16 14.47
CA ILE A 483 21.77 -21.97 13.59
C ILE A 483 20.71 -22.10 12.47
N ASP A 484 20.27 -23.30 12.11
CA ASP A 484 19.23 -23.54 11.12
C ASP A 484 17.80 -23.41 11.71
N THR A 485 17.67 -22.99 12.96
CA THR A 485 16.39 -22.71 13.60
C THR A 485 15.73 -21.47 12.98
N MET A 486 14.42 -21.53 12.75
CA MET A 486 13.65 -20.38 12.26
C MET A 486 13.56 -19.30 13.33
N ALA A 487 13.78 -18.04 12.94
CA ALA A 487 13.69 -16.90 13.86
C ALA A 487 12.26 -16.61 14.33
N GLY A 488 11.24 -17.11 13.59
CA GLY A 488 9.85 -16.73 13.78
C GLY A 488 9.55 -15.33 13.26
N ASP A 489 8.27 -14.95 13.31
CA ASP A 489 7.81 -13.66 12.83
C ASP A 489 8.47 -12.52 13.63
N SER A 490 9.26 -11.68 12.95
CA SER A 490 10.06 -10.58 13.54
C SER A 490 11.02 -11.03 14.65
N GLY A 491 11.43 -12.31 14.65
CA GLY A 491 12.35 -12.85 15.65
C GLY A 491 11.72 -13.15 17.03
N LYS A 492 10.41 -13.39 17.08
CA LYS A 492 9.67 -13.61 18.35
C LYS A 492 10.14 -14.82 19.16
N GLN A 493 10.87 -15.75 18.54
CA GLN A 493 11.44 -16.91 19.24
C GLN A 493 12.70 -16.59 20.04
N LEU A 494 13.23 -15.38 19.90
CA LEU A 494 14.46 -14.92 20.52
C LEU A 494 14.20 -13.79 21.53
N SER A 495 14.99 -13.76 22.59
CA SER A 495 15.05 -12.62 23.51
C SER A 495 15.60 -11.36 22.81
N GLY A 496 15.44 -10.18 23.40
CA GLY A 496 16.00 -8.93 22.88
C GLY A 496 17.50 -9.00 22.66
N GLY A 497 18.25 -9.52 23.65
CA GLY A 497 19.70 -9.67 23.59
C GLY A 497 20.16 -10.69 22.52
N GLU A 498 19.42 -11.79 22.32
CA GLU A 498 19.73 -12.77 21.28
C GLU A 498 19.52 -12.19 19.88
N ARG A 499 18.41 -11.45 19.65
CA ARG A 499 18.20 -10.73 18.37
C ARG A 499 19.34 -9.76 18.10
N GLN A 500 19.81 -9.06 19.13
CA GLN A 500 20.89 -8.11 19.01
C GLN A 500 22.22 -8.78 18.65
N ARG A 501 22.56 -9.93 19.26
CA ARG A 501 23.73 -10.73 18.89
C ARG A 501 23.68 -11.22 17.44
N ILE A 502 22.52 -11.64 16.93
CA ILE A 502 22.36 -11.95 15.51
C ILE A 502 22.63 -10.71 14.62
N SER A 503 22.21 -9.52 15.05
CA SER A 503 22.50 -8.28 14.32
C SER A 503 23.99 -7.93 14.34
N LEU A 504 24.67 -8.16 15.46
CA LEU A 504 26.13 -8.04 15.54
C LEU A 504 26.83 -9.07 14.63
N ALA A 505 26.37 -10.33 14.60
CA ALA A 505 26.88 -11.33 13.68
C ALA A 505 26.78 -10.90 12.21
N ARG A 506 25.67 -10.25 11.82
CA ARG A 506 25.54 -9.62 10.48
C ARG A 506 26.63 -8.58 10.23
N ALA A 507 26.90 -7.72 11.21
CA ALA A 507 27.90 -6.66 11.08
C ALA A 507 29.33 -7.22 11.06
N ILE A 508 29.63 -8.27 11.84
CA ILE A 508 30.91 -9.00 11.80
C ILE A 508 31.12 -9.62 10.43
N LEU A 509 30.11 -10.36 9.92
CA LEU A 509 30.19 -11.03 8.63
C LEU A 509 30.38 -10.03 7.47
N LYS A 510 29.70 -8.88 7.54
CA LYS A 510 29.85 -7.80 6.55
C LYS A 510 31.24 -7.19 6.54
N ASN A 511 31.86 -7.07 7.69
CA ASN A 511 33.22 -6.58 7.89
C ASN A 511 33.49 -5.19 7.26
N ALA A 512 32.52 -4.28 7.32
CA ALA A 512 32.68 -2.92 6.78
C ALA A 512 33.74 -2.10 7.55
N PRO A 513 34.44 -1.14 6.90
CA PRO A 513 35.45 -0.30 7.54
C PRO A 513 34.89 0.73 8.53
N VAL A 514 33.64 1.16 8.33
CA VAL A 514 32.93 2.08 9.22
C VAL A 514 31.79 1.32 9.92
N ILE A 515 31.67 1.52 11.23
CA ILE A 515 30.64 0.87 12.06
C ILE A 515 29.87 1.93 12.82
N VAL A 516 28.55 1.85 12.76
CA VAL A 516 27.62 2.69 13.52
C VAL A 516 26.83 1.80 14.46
N LEU A 517 26.96 2.03 15.78
CA LEU A 517 26.24 1.33 16.84
C LEU A 517 25.22 2.29 17.47
N ASP A 518 23.93 2.09 17.20
CA ASP A 518 22.84 2.91 17.73
C ASP A 518 22.21 2.18 18.94
N GLU A 519 22.59 2.61 20.16
CA GLU A 519 22.11 2.06 21.44
C GLU A 519 22.28 0.53 21.61
N ALA A 520 23.40 -0.02 21.17
CA ALA A 520 23.64 -1.47 21.11
C ALA A 520 23.59 -2.22 22.47
N THR A 521 23.54 -1.54 23.62
CA THR A 521 23.55 -2.17 24.96
C THR A 521 22.37 -1.72 25.83
N ALA A 522 21.31 -1.12 25.26
CA ALA A 522 20.16 -0.67 26.05
C ALA A 522 19.31 -1.85 26.56
N PHE A 523 18.84 -1.77 27.80
CA PHE A 523 17.85 -2.69 28.39
C PHE A 523 18.29 -4.17 28.56
N MET A 524 19.59 -4.44 28.78
CA MET A 524 20.11 -5.79 29.03
C MET A 524 20.36 -6.03 30.51
N ASP A 525 20.23 -7.31 30.89
CA ASP A 525 20.72 -7.84 32.16
C ASP A 525 22.26 -7.89 32.17
N PRO A 526 22.92 -7.87 33.36
CA PRO A 526 24.39 -7.79 33.48
C PRO A 526 25.15 -8.89 32.75
N GLU A 527 24.64 -10.13 32.75
CA GLU A 527 25.28 -11.26 32.08
C GLU A 527 25.29 -11.13 30.55
N ASN A 528 24.17 -10.72 29.98
CA ASN A 528 24.07 -10.45 28.54
C ASN A 528 24.85 -9.18 28.14
N GLU A 529 25.02 -8.21 29.05
CA GLU A 529 25.83 -7.02 28.80
C GLU A 529 27.32 -7.35 28.63
N GLU A 530 27.87 -8.26 29.45
CA GLU A 530 29.28 -8.70 29.32
C GLU A 530 29.52 -9.39 27.96
N LYS A 531 28.66 -10.33 27.58
CA LYS A 531 28.72 -11.03 26.28
C LYS A 531 28.58 -10.05 25.11
N MET A 532 27.73 -9.07 25.25
CA MET A 532 27.53 -8.03 24.25
C MET A 532 28.76 -7.14 24.10
N ASN A 533 29.35 -6.71 25.20
CA ASN A 533 30.58 -5.92 25.21
C ASN A 533 31.74 -6.67 24.57
N ALA A 534 31.85 -7.98 24.82
CA ALA A 534 32.85 -8.83 24.17
C ALA A 534 32.64 -8.90 22.65
N ALA A 535 31.39 -9.07 22.20
CA ALA A 535 31.06 -9.07 20.78
C ALA A 535 31.29 -7.68 20.11
N ILE A 536 30.98 -6.58 20.81
CA ILE A 536 31.26 -5.22 20.35
C ILE A 536 32.78 -4.99 20.25
N ALA A 537 33.57 -5.39 21.23
CA ALA A 537 35.03 -5.26 21.21
C ALA A 537 35.67 -5.97 20.01
N GLU A 538 35.10 -7.11 19.60
CA GLU A 538 35.56 -7.84 18.41
C GLU A 538 35.22 -7.11 17.10
N ILE A 539 34.05 -6.48 17.06
CA ILE A 539 33.58 -5.74 15.86
C ILE A 539 34.36 -4.44 15.62
N VAL A 540 34.69 -3.71 16.70
CA VAL A 540 35.29 -2.35 16.60
C VAL A 540 36.78 -2.38 16.31
N LYS A 541 37.43 -3.54 16.41
CA LYS A 541 38.87 -3.69 16.21
C LYS A 541 39.29 -3.22 14.81
N ASP A 542 40.24 -2.27 14.76
CA ASP A 542 40.80 -1.68 13.54
C ASP A 542 39.74 -1.01 12.62
N LYS A 543 38.64 -0.52 13.18
CA LYS A 543 37.54 0.13 12.44
C LYS A 543 37.35 1.59 12.86
N THR A 544 36.70 2.36 12.00
CA THR A 544 36.17 3.69 12.36
C THR A 544 34.78 3.49 12.97
N VAL A 545 34.62 3.86 14.23
CA VAL A 545 33.42 3.50 15.00
C VAL A 545 32.68 4.75 15.48
N ILE A 546 31.38 4.75 15.28
CA ILE A 546 30.46 5.72 15.86
C ILE A 546 29.55 4.98 16.83
N VAL A 547 29.59 5.38 18.11
CA VAL A 547 28.75 4.81 19.16
C VAL A 547 27.78 5.86 19.64
N ILE A 548 26.48 5.59 19.52
CA ILE A 548 25.43 6.36 20.18
C ILE A 548 25.13 5.67 21.50
N ALA A 549 25.55 6.30 22.61
CA ALA A 549 25.47 5.68 23.91
C ALA A 549 24.43 6.35 24.81
N HIS A 550 23.58 5.51 25.44
CA HIS A 550 22.75 5.90 26.58
C HIS A 550 23.43 5.58 27.92
N ARG A 551 24.41 4.64 27.94
CA ARG A 551 25.20 4.33 29.11
C ARG A 551 26.59 4.93 28.95
N LEU A 552 26.88 5.94 29.77
CA LEU A 552 28.16 6.67 29.70
C LEU A 552 29.35 5.82 30.14
N SER A 553 29.13 4.78 30.94
CA SER A 553 30.21 3.84 31.37
C SER A 553 30.87 3.12 30.19
N SER A 554 30.14 2.83 29.12
CA SER A 554 30.64 2.12 27.93
C SER A 554 31.52 2.99 27.00
N ILE A 555 31.50 4.31 27.18
CA ILE A 555 32.22 5.26 26.31
C ILE A 555 33.42 5.93 26.99
N LYS A 556 33.75 5.55 28.21
CA LYS A 556 34.89 6.11 28.98
C LYS A 556 36.20 6.05 28.21
N ASN A 557 36.39 4.98 27.44
CA ASN A 557 37.59 4.70 26.66
C ASN A 557 37.45 5.12 25.17
N ALA A 558 36.43 5.89 24.80
CA ALA A 558 36.31 6.40 23.45
C ALA A 558 37.42 7.44 23.17
N ASP A 559 38.01 7.38 21.97
CA ASP A 559 39.06 8.32 21.53
C ASP A 559 38.53 9.74 21.46
N LYS A 560 37.25 9.91 21.13
CA LYS A 560 36.58 11.19 21.04
C LYS A 560 35.12 11.06 21.52
N ILE A 561 34.70 12.02 22.30
CA ILE A 561 33.29 12.16 22.73
C ILE A 561 32.76 13.47 22.19
N CYS A 562 31.60 13.44 21.53
CA CYS A 562 30.90 14.61 21.02
C CYS A 562 29.59 14.78 21.78
N VAL A 563 29.41 15.94 22.40
CA VAL A 563 28.22 16.30 23.19
C VAL A 563 27.25 17.06 22.29
N LEU A 564 26.06 16.46 22.05
CA LEU A 564 24.97 17.10 21.28
C LEU A 564 23.91 17.63 22.22
N LYS A 565 23.46 18.87 21.96
CA LYS A 565 22.34 19.51 22.66
C LYS A 565 21.46 20.27 21.66
N ALA A 566 20.18 19.98 21.64
CA ALA A 566 19.21 20.65 20.78
C ALA A 566 19.70 20.83 19.32
N GLY A 567 20.17 19.75 18.70
CA GLY A 567 20.60 19.74 17.30
C GLY A 567 21.96 20.37 16.99
N ASN A 568 22.74 20.73 18.01
CA ASN A 568 24.07 21.33 17.85
C ASN A 568 25.14 20.50 18.56
N VAL A 569 26.38 20.49 18.04
CA VAL A 569 27.56 19.99 18.76
C VAL A 569 28.08 21.13 19.66
N ILE A 570 27.99 20.92 20.99
CA ILE A 570 28.36 21.95 21.97
C ILE A 570 29.76 21.76 22.53
N ALA A 571 30.30 20.53 22.51
CA ALA A 571 31.66 20.23 22.98
C ALA A 571 32.16 18.93 22.34
N GLU A 572 33.49 18.85 22.13
CA GLU A 572 34.20 17.69 21.66
C GLU A 572 35.50 17.52 22.43
N GLY A 573 35.89 16.29 22.74
CA GLY A 573 37.14 15.99 23.45
C GLY A 573 37.17 14.58 24.02
N THR A 574 38.20 14.30 24.78
CA THR A 574 38.30 13.08 25.58
C THR A 574 37.41 13.16 26.82
N HIS A 575 37.18 12.02 27.49
CA HIS A 575 36.44 11.98 28.75
C HIS A 575 37.03 12.96 29.81
N GLU A 576 38.36 12.99 29.96
CA GLU A 576 39.03 13.83 30.95
C GLU A 576 38.92 15.33 30.64
N GLU A 577 39.02 15.71 29.38
CA GLU A 577 38.84 17.09 28.90
C GLU A 577 37.43 17.60 29.13
N LEU A 578 36.42 16.78 28.77
CA LEU A 578 35.02 17.14 28.93
C LEU A 578 34.57 17.19 30.37
N MET A 579 35.12 16.34 31.23
CA MET A 579 34.90 16.38 32.71
C MET A 579 35.43 17.67 33.32
N LYS A 580 36.46 18.29 32.73
CA LYS A 580 37.00 19.56 33.23
C LYS A 580 36.29 20.79 32.63
N ASN A 581 35.90 20.71 31.35
CA ASN A 581 35.57 21.90 30.57
C ASN A 581 34.12 21.99 30.10
N CYS A 582 33.29 20.92 30.27
CA CYS A 582 31.91 20.88 29.77
C CYS A 582 30.91 20.57 30.90
N GLU A 583 30.20 21.59 31.36
CA GLU A 583 29.18 21.46 32.41
C GLU A 583 28.06 20.50 32.02
N GLU A 584 27.65 20.50 30.76
CA GLU A 584 26.62 19.59 30.25
C GLU A 584 27.06 18.13 30.29
N PHE A 585 28.32 17.86 29.95
CA PHE A 585 28.87 16.51 30.06
C PHE A 585 28.92 16.04 31.51
N GLN A 586 29.34 16.91 32.45
CA GLN A 586 29.37 16.60 33.89
C GLN A 586 27.99 16.25 34.41
N LYS A 587 26.93 17.02 34.00
CA LYS A 587 25.54 16.73 34.39
C LYS A 587 25.06 15.38 33.85
N LEU A 588 25.32 15.08 32.58
CA LEU A 588 24.97 13.79 31.98
C LEU A 588 25.69 12.63 32.66
N TRP A 589 26.98 12.81 32.99
CA TRP A 589 27.79 11.81 33.68
C TRP A 589 27.28 11.53 35.10
N ALA A 590 27.00 12.58 35.87
CA ALA A 590 26.47 12.46 37.23
C ALA A 590 25.11 11.76 37.22
N ALA A 591 24.23 12.10 36.32
CA ALA A 591 22.91 11.46 36.17
C ALA A 591 23.04 9.96 35.82
N SER A 592 24.01 9.60 34.95
CA SER A 592 24.26 8.22 34.57
C SER A 592 24.84 7.38 35.74
N THR A 593 25.70 7.96 36.57
CA THR A 593 26.29 7.31 37.72
C THR A 593 25.26 7.06 38.82
N GLN A 594 24.40 8.06 39.11
CA GLN A 594 23.29 7.90 40.06
C GLN A 594 22.30 6.80 39.61
N ALA A 595 21.98 6.74 38.32
CA ALA A 595 21.09 5.71 37.78
C ALA A 595 21.70 4.30 37.88
N ALA A 596 23.03 4.16 37.87
CA ALA A 596 23.71 2.88 38.07
C ALA A 596 23.66 2.44 39.53
N GLU A 597 23.78 3.36 40.50
CA GLU A 597 23.68 3.09 41.93
C GLU A 597 22.28 2.65 42.39
N TRP A 598 21.21 3.08 41.71
CA TRP A 598 19.83 2.65 41.99
C TRP A 598 19.47 1.25 41.48
N ARG A 599 20.37 0.56 40.79
CA ARG A 599 20.16 -0.79 40.23
C ARG A 599 20.80 -1.90 41.08
N ILE A 600 21.34 -1.59 42.23
CA ILE A 600 21.74 -2.52 43.27
C ILE A 600 20.58 -2.56 44.29
#